data_d25f7cdfc3591297c901a48dc9cec792
#
_entry.id   d25f7cdfc3591297c901a48dc9cec792
#
_cell.length_a   1.000
_cell.length_b   1.000
_cell.length_c   1.000
_cell.angle_alpha   90.00
_cell.angle_beta   90.00
_cell.angle_gamma   90.00
#
_symmetry.space_group_name_H-M   'P 1'
#
loop_
_entity.id
_entity.type
_entity.pdbx_description
1 polymer ?
#
loop_
_entity_poly.entity_id
_entity_poly.type
_entity_poly.pdbx_seq_one_letter_code
_entity_poly.pdbx_strand_id
1 'polypeptide(L)'
;MDKMEEIVWAVKVNELSPDDTLFEGYQVPPDPTILDKIYNNCVAMSRRDCENNPEFKHVIPYVMITSEDNQIFVMRRTTSQTEGRLHGKASIGVGGHVGPGRYVTIKDSIHTGMLRELQEEVTGMDEVGTSFDFLPSLMGFVNDDSNSVGQVHLGMVFELLVDPDRIPTIDVKETENMIGSWFSFKEALEVENYESWSALILGLI
;
A
#
# COMPACT_ATOMS: atom_id res chain seq x y z
N MET A 1 4.16 20.60 -8.90
CA MET A 1 5.22 19.73 -9.45
C MET A 1 4.53 18.61 -10.19
N ASP A 2 4.99 18.23 -11.36
CA ASP A 2 4.44 17.07 -12.09
C ASP A 2 4.72 15.82 -11.23
N LYS A 3 3.68 15.02 -10.95
CA LYS A 3 3.82 13.77 -10.18
C LYS A 3 4.83 12.80 -10.79
N MET A 4 5.03 12.86 -12.10
CA MET A 4 6.00 12.01 -12.81
C MET A 4 7.47 12.39 -12.58
N GLU A 5 7.73 13.63 -12.11
CA GLU A 5 9.09 14.10 -11.74
C GLU A 5 9.40 13.84 -10.24
N GLU A 6 8.47 13.27 -9.51
CA GLU A 6 8.69 12.86 -8.13
C GLU A 6 9.80 11.82 -8.05
N ILE A 7 10.69 11.98 -7.05
CA ILE A 7 11.72 10.97 -6.78
C ILE A 7 11.17 9.93 -5.83
N VAL A 8 11.25 8.68 -6.24
CA VAL A 8 10.69 7.53 -5.52
C VAL A 8 11.77 6.52 -5.16
N TRP A 9 11.50 5.69 -4.16
CA TRP A 9 12.29 4.51 -3.88
C TRP A 9 11.88 3.37 -4.80
N ALA A 10 12.87 2.85 -5.52
CA ALA A 10 12.73 1.68 -6.37
C ALA A 10 13.82 0.66 -6.06
N VAL A 11 13.51 -0.60 -6.21
CA VAL A 11 14.47 -1.70 -6.04
C VAL A 11 14.57 -2.50 -7.33
N LYS A 12 15.77 -2.87 -7.70
CA LYS A 12 16.00 -3.69 -8.90
C LYS A 12 15.52 -5.11 -8.67
N VAL A 13 14.81 -5.70 -9.63
CA VAL A 13 14.21 -7.05 -9.49
C VAL A 13 15.28 -8.10 -9.21
N ASN A 14 16.43 -8.04 -9.88
CA ASN A 14 17.51 -9.00 -9.65
C ASN A 14 18.23 -8.85 -8.30
N GLU A 15 18.08 -7.73 -7.60
CA GLU A 15 18.52 -7.59 -6.22
C GLU A 15 17.55 -8.28 -5.25
N LEU A 16 16.26 -8.32 -5.59
CA LEU A 16 15.26 -9.05 -4.81
C LEU A 16 15.34 -10.55 -5.05
N SER A 17 15.50 -10.97 -6.30
CA SER A 17 15.61 -12.37 -6.70
C SER A 17 16.69 -12.54 -7.77
N PRO A 18 17.73 -13.38 -7.53
CA PRO A 18 18.86 -13.53 -8.43
C PRO A 18 18.52 -14.11 -9.81
N ASP A 19 17.39 -14.78 -9.93
CA ASP A 19 16.88 -15.37 -11.18
C ASP A 19 15.86 -14.48 -11.89
N ASP A 20 15.75 -13.21 -11.47
CA ASP A 20 14.80 -12.22 -11.97
C ASP A 20 13.31 -12.65 -11.83
N THR A 21 13.03 -13.69 -11.02
CA THR A 21 11.66 -14.13 -10.74
C THR A 21 11.27 -13.77 -9.32
N LEU A 22 10.38 -12.80 -9.17
CA LEU A 22 9.78 -12.50 -7.87
C LEU A 22 8.58 -13.44 -7.65
N PHE A 23 8.22 -13.66 -6.39
CA PHE A 23 6.99 -14.38 -6.09
C PHE A 23 5.78 -13.68 -6.71
N GLU A 24 4.72 -14.42 -6.98
CA GLU A 24 3.43 -13.89 -7.43
C GLU A 24 2.41 -14.04 -6.31
N GLY A 25 1.56 -13.02 -6.13
CA GLY A 25 0.52 -13.02 -5.11
C GLY A 25 0.92 -12.36 -3.80
N TYR A 26 0.34 -12.82 -2.69
CA TYR A 26 0.59 -12.31 -1.34
C TYR A 26 1.45 -13.28 -0.51
N GLN A 27 2.63 -12.83 -0.13
CA GLN A 27 3.57 -13.59 0.69
C GLN A 27 3.47 -13.16 2.16
N VAL A 28 2.94 -14.06 2.98
CA VAL A 28 2.81 -13.91 4.44
C VAL A 28 3.28 -15.21 5.12
N PRO A 29 4.05 -15.17 6.20
CA PRO A 29 4.65 -14.00 6.85
C PRO A 29 5.68 -13.29 5.94
N PRO A 30 6.07 -12.03 6.28
CA PRO A 30 7.03 -11.30 5.48
C PRO A 30 8.40 -12.00 5.49
N ASP A 31 8.97 -12.17 4.29
CA ASP A 31 10.32 -12.71 4.16
C ASP A 31 11.36 -11.67 4.61
N PRO A 32 12.13 -11.94 5.68
CA PRO A 32 13.12 -11.00 6.16
C PRO A 32 14.23 -10.73 5.14
N THR A 33 14.48 -11.66 4.21
CA THR A 33 15.49 -11.49 3.16
C THR A 33 15.04 -10.43 2.15
N ILE A 34 13.77 -10.43 1.76
CA ILE A 34 13.20 -9.40 0.88
C ILE A 34 13.24 -8.04 1.58
N LEU A 35 12.87 -7.99 2.86
CA LEU A 35 12.91 -6.77 3.65
C LEU A 35 14.32 -6.17 3.72
N ASP A 36 15.32 -6.98 4.03
CA ASP A 36 16.72 -6.55 4.09
C ASP A 36 17.22 -6.07 2.73
N LYS A 37 16.85 -6.73 1.65
CA LYS A 37 17.20 -6.32 0.28
C LYS A 37 16.57 -4.98 -0.09
N ILE A 38 15.30 -4.74 0.25
CA ILE A 38 14.64 -3.45 0.07
C ILE A 38 15.41 -2.35 0.82
N TYR A 39 15.69 -2.55 2.11
CA TYR A 39 16.34 -1.53 2.92
C TYR A 39 17.80 -1.23 2.52
N ASN A 40 18.49 -2.18 1.90
CA ASN A 40 19.89 -2.03 1.53
C ASN A 40 20.10 -1.67 0.04
N ASN A 41 19.16 -2.01 -0.85
CA ASN A 41 19.39 -1.93 -2.29
C ASN A 41 18.44 -0.96 -3.03
N CYS A 42 17.47 -0.33 -2.33
CA CYS A 42 16.67 0.71 -2.97
C CYS A 42 17.53 1.86 -3.48
N VAL A 43 17.18 2.34 -4.65
CA VAL A 43 17.75 3.52 -5.29
C VAL A 43 16.69 4.59 -5.45
N ALA A 44 17.13 5.85 -5.41
CA ALA A 44 16.27 6.99 -5.70
C ALA A 44 16.25 7.21 -7.23
N MET A 45 15.07 7.17 -7.85
CA MET A 45 14.93 7.47 -9.27
C MET A 45 13.64 8.25 -9.54
N SER A 46 13.51 8.87 -10.72
CA SER A 46 12.28 9.56 -11.07
C SER A 46 11.15 8.54 -11.23
N ARG A 47 9.95 8.91 -10.79
CA ARG A 47 8.76 8.08 -10.95
C ARG A 47 8.55 7.72 -12.42
N ARG A 48 8.75 8.68 -13.35
CA ARG A 48 8.66 8.46 -14.80
C ARG A 48 9.58 7.34 -15.29
N ASP A 49 10.82 7.33 -14.84
CA ASP A 49 11.79 6.33 -15.28
C ASP A 49 11.45 4.94 -14.73
N CYS A 50 10.99 4.86 -13.48
CA CYS A 50 10.58 3.61 -12.88
C CYS A 50 9.30 3.06 -13.52
N GLU A 51 8.28 3.88 -13.75
CA GLU A 51 7.01 3.48 -14.41
C GLU A 51 7.22 2.90 -15.82
N ASN A 52 8.34 3.20 -16.47
CA ASN A 52 8.67 2.72 -17.82
C ASN A 52 9.78 1.67 -17.83
N ASN A 53 10.21 1.17 -16.68
CA ASN A 53 11.32 0.23 -16.60
C ASN A 53 11.00 -0.97 -15.70
N PRO A 54 10.58 -2.12 -16.26
CA PRO A 54 10.20 -3.31 -15.49
C PRO A 54 11.39 -4.02 -14.81
N GLU A 55 12.64 -3.57 -15.04
CA GLU A 55 13.77 -4.04 -14.22
C GLU A 55 13.71 -3.52 -12.77
N PHE A 56 12.87 -2.51 -12.51
CA PHE A 56 12.71 -1.92 -11.20
C PHE A 56 11.26 -2.00 -10.73
N LYS A 57 11.08 -2.13 -9.42
CA LYS A 57 9.79 -2.01 -8.77
C LYS A 57 9.79 -0.83 -7.80
N HIS A 58 8.78 0.03 -7.90
CA HIS A 58 8.46 0.99 -6.86
C HIS A 58 8.15 0.24 -5.57
N VAL A 59 8.74 0.66 -4.46
CA VAL A 59 8.40 0.13 -3.15
C VAL A 59 7.21 0.94 -2.61
N ILE A 60 6.07 0.30 -2.48
CA ILE A 60 4.82 0.92 -2.06
C ILE A 60 4.40 0.38 -0.69
N PRO A 61 4.47 1.15 0.39
CA PRO A 61 3.77 0.78 1.61
C PRO A 61 2.25 0.78 1.34
N TYR A 62 1.60 -0.31 1.73
CA TYR A 62 0.18 -0.55 1.55
C TYR A 62 -0.41 -0.94 2.90
N VAL A 63 -1.23 -0.08 3.50
CA VAL A 63 -1.69 -0.22 4.89
C VAL A 63 -3.16 -0.59 4.93
N MET A 64 -3.45 -1.79 5.42
CA MET A 64 -4.80 -2.20 5.80
C MET A 64 -5.13 -1.63 7.18
N ILE A 65 -6.35 -1.14 7.35
CA ILE A 65 -6.86 -0.69 8.65
C ILE A 65 -7.87 -1.73 9.12
N THR A 66 -7.58 -2.36 10.25
CA THR A 66 -8.42 -3.41 10.86
C THR A 66 -8.78 -3.01 12.28
N SER A 67 -9.83 -3.59 12.85
CA SER A 67 -10.20 -3.38 14.24
C SER A 67 -10.07 -4.65 15.07
N GLU A 68 -9.93 -4.49 16.38
CA GLU A 68 -9.91 -5.60 17.35
C GLU A 68 -11.19 -6.46 17.30
N ASP A 69 -12.30 -5.90 16.79
CA ASP A 69 -13.56 -6.61 16.54
C ASP A 69 -13.60 -7.40 15.22
N ASN A 70 -12.43 -7.64 14.59
CA ASN A 70 -12.32 -8.33 13.31
C ASN A 70 -13.09 -7.65 12.17
N GLN A 71 -13.07 -6.33 12.12
CA GLN A 71 -13.54 -5.57 10.97
C GLN A 71 -12.36 -5.06 10.14
N ILE A 72 -12.61 -4.82 8.87
CA ILE A 72 -11.65 -4.25 7.92
C ILE A 72 -12.27 -3.03 7.24
N PHE A 73 -11.50 -1.96 7.12
CA PHE A 73 -11.92 -0.76 6.42
C PHE A 73 -11.75 -0.95 4.91
N VAL A 74 -12.83 -0.81 4.17
CA VAL A 74 -12.86 -0.94 2.71
C VAL A 74 -13.21 0.41 2.12
N MET A 75 -12.39 0.86 1.17
CA MET A 75 -12.59 2.08 0.41
C MET A 75 -13.06 1.74 -1.00
N ARG A 76 -14.08 2.42 -1.50
CA ARG A 76 -14.59 2.24 -2.87
C ARG A 76 -14.51 3.56 -3.64
N ARG A 77 -13.88 3.53 -4.79
CA ARG A 77 -13.81 4.69 -5.69
C ARG A 77 -15.17 4.95 -6.33
N THR A 78 -15.59 6.21 -6.34
CA THR A 78 -16.79 6.65 -7.05
C THR A 78 -16.53 6.77 -8.56
N THR A 79 -17.58 7.01 -9.33
CA THR A 79 -17.50 7.20 -10.79
C THR A 79 -17.10 8.61 -11.20
N SER A 80 -16.92 9.54 -10.24
CA SER A 80 -16.61 10.96 -10.50
C SER A 80 -15.14 11.24 -10.78
N GLN A 81 -14.25 10.25 -10.60
CA GLN A 81 -12.82 10.41 -10.85
C GLN A 81 -12.46 10.43 -12.35
N THR A 82 -11.35 11.11 -12.68
CA THR A 82 -10.81 11.22 -14.05
C THR A 82 -10.23 9.91 -14.59
N GLU A 83 -9.76 9.01 -13.71
CA GLU A 83 -9.23 7.68 -14.10
C GLU A 83 -10.35 6.63 -14.19
N GLY A 84 -10.98 6.52 -15.35
CA GLY A 84 -12.11 5.62 -15.60
C GLY A 84 -11.83 4.13 -15.31
N ARG A 85 -10.57 3.68 -15.43
CA ARG A 85 -10.16 2.29 -15.12
C ARG A 85 -10.33 1.90 -13.65
N LEU A 86 -10.37 2.89 -12.74
CA LEU A 86 -10.50 2.68 -11.29
C LEU A 86 -11.93 2.90 -10.79
N HIS A 87 -12.88 3.27 -11.66
CA HIS A 87 -14.27 3.51 -11.28
C HIS A 87 -14.89 2.26 -10.64
N GLY A 88 -15.47 2.44 -9.45
CA GLY A 88 -16.12 1.38 -8.70
C GLY A 88 -15.21 0.31 -8.11
N LYS A 89 -13.88 0.44 -8.28
CA LYS A 89 -12.91 -0.45 -7.66
C LYS A 89 -12.91 -0.27 -6.13
N ALA A 90 -12.83 -1.41 -5.43
CA ALA A 90 -12.66 -1.44 -3.98
C ALA A 90 -11.19 -1.68 -3.63
N SER A 91 -10.77 -1.13 -2.50
CA SER A 91 -9.44 -1.33 -1.91
C SER A 91 -9.58 -1.57 -0.41
N ILE A 92 -8.77 -2.47 0.14
CA ILE A 92 -8.65 -2.70 1.58
C ILE A 92 -7.46 -1.98 2.20
N GLY A 93 -6.71 -1.24 1.42
CA GLY A 93 -5.53 -0.55 1.94
C GLY A 93 -5.28 0.79 1.28
N VAL A 94 -4.59 1.63 2.04
CA VAL A 94 -4.03 2.91 1.62
C VAL A 94 -2.59 2.71 1.20
N GLY A 95 -2.22 3.17 0.02
CA GLY A 95 -0.85 3.04 -0.48
C GLY A 95 -0.44 4.19 -1.37
N GLY A 96 0.84 4.53 -1.32
CA GLY A 96 1.37 5.61 -2.14
C GLY A 96 2.86 5.53 -2.36
N HIS A 97 3.35 6.35 -3.28
CA HIS A 97 4.75 6.44 -3.61
C HIS A 97 5.54 7.10 -2.47
N VAL A 98 6.67 6.52 -2.15
CA VAL A 98 7.58 7.03 -1.12
C VAL A 98 8.97 7.25 -1.72
N GLY A 99 9.63 8.30 -1.27
CA GLY A 99 10.95 8.68 -1.77
C GLY A 99 11.87 9.21 -0.67
N PRO A 100 13.10 9.62 -1.01
CA PRO A 100 14.16 9.90 -0.04
C PRO A 100 13.85 11.03 0.96
N GLY A 101 13.01 11.99 0.64
CA GLY A 101 12.63 13.04 1.56
C GLY A 101 13.81 13.66 2.34
N ARG A 102 13.62 13.92 3.63
CA ARG A 102 14.64 14.47 4.56
C ARG A 102 15.30 13.38 5.45
N TYR A 103 15.01 12.12 5.19
CA TYR A 103 15.36 11.01 6.09
C TYR A 103 16.72 10.42 5.75
N VAL A 104 17.39 9.90 6.80
CA VAL A 104 18.74 9.37 6.69
C VAL A 104 18.75 7.94 6.14
N THR A 105 17.68 7.19 6.39
CA THR A 105 17.58 5.79 5.96
C THR A 105 16.37 5.55 5.07
N ILE A 106 16.48 4.54 4.20
CA ILE A 106 15.36 4.06 3.37
C ILE A 106 14.19 3.61 4.25
N LYS A 107 14.48 2.90 5.33
CA LYS A 107 13.49 2.44 6.31
C LYS A 107 12.67 3.59 6.88
N ASP A 108 13.34 4.64 7.37
CA ASP A 108 12.66 5.81 7.97
C ASP A 108 11.83 6.56 6.92
N SER A 109 12.36 6.64 5.70
CA SER A 109 11.69 7.27 4.57
C SER A 109 10.40 6.53 4.17
N ILE A 110 10.46 5.18 4.06
CA ILE A 110 9.28 4.34 3.78
C ILE A 110 8.26 4.49 4.90
N HIS A 111 8.71 4.40 6.16
CA HIS A 111 7.81 4.50 7.31
C HIS A 111 7.10 5.86 7.37
N THR A 112 7.83 6.94 7.19
CA THR A 112 7.21 8.28 7.25
C THR A 112 6.34 8.56 6.03
N GLY A 113 6.72 8.08 4.85
CA GLY A 113 5.88 8.18 3.66
C GLY A 113 4.55 7.43 3.85
N MET A 114 4.59 6.23 4.44
CA MET A 114 3.41 5.45 4.81
C MET A 114 2.46 6.22 5.74
N LEU A 115 3.01 6.82 6.81
CA LEU A 115 2.21 7.61 7.76
C LEU A 115 1.60 8.84 7.08
N ARG A 116 2.33 9.49 6.19
CA ARG A 116 1.85 10.64 5.41
C ARG A 116 0.65 10.24 4.54
N GLU A 117 0.73 9.15 3.77
CA GLU A 117 -0.37 8.66 2.92
C GLU A 117 -1.62 8.35 3.76
N LEU A 118 -1.46 7.65 4.89
CA LEU A 118 -2.56 7.41 5.82
C LEU A 118 -3.22 8.71 6.29
N GLN A 119 -2.40 9.69 6.70
CA GLN A 119 -2.90 10.98 7.17
C GLN A 119 -3.50 11.84 6.05
N GLU A 120 -3.07 11.70 4.81
CA GLU A 120 -3.60 12.42 3.67
C GLU A 120 -4.96 11.86 3.21
N GLU A 121 -5.14 10.53 3.23
CA GLU A 121 -6.31 9.87 2.64
C GLU A 121 -7.41 9.52 3.65
N VAL A 122 -7.08 9.32 4.95
CA VAL A 122 -8.00 8.80 5.95
C VAL A 122 -8.12 9.76 7.15
N THR A 123 -9.35 9.97 7.63
CA THR A 123 -9.62 10.72 8.87
C THR A 123 -9.24 9.90 10.10
N GLY A 124 -9.09 10.54 11.25
CA GLY A 124 -8.75 9.85 12.51
C GLY A 124 -7.31 9.32 12.58
N MET A 125 -6.45 9.65 11.60
CA MET A 125 -5.07 9.17 11.49
C MET A 125 -4.02 10.18 12.01
N ASP A 126 -4.41 11.32 12.56
CA ASP A 126 -3.47 12.38 12.97
C ASP A 126 -2.51 11.94 14.09
N GLU A 127 -2.91 10.96 14.89
CA GLU A 127 -2.11 10.39 15.98
C GLU A 127 -1.33 9.13 15.58
N VAL A 128 -1.53 8.59 14.39
CA VAL A 128 -0.79 7.41 13.93
C VAL A 128 0.71 7.69 13.89
N GLY A 129 1.50 6.78 14.44
CA GLY A 129 2.94 6.98 14.56
C GLY A 129 3.41 7.79 15.76
N THR A 130 2.50 8.34 16.59
CA THR A 130 2.87 9.11 17.78
C THR A 130 3.12 8.24 19.03
N SER A 131 2.62 7.01 19.03
CA SER A 131 2.85 6.01 20.08
C SER A 131 3.17 4.63 19.47
N PHE A 132 3.83 3.76 20.25
CA PHE A 132 4.12 2.39 19.82
C PHE A 132 2.84 1.55 19.64
N ASP A 133 1.79 1.86 20.38
CA ASP A 133 0.51 1.13 20.33
C ASP A 133 -0.33 1.51 19.11
N PHE A 134 0.10 2.52 18.34
CA PHE A 134 -0.58 3.00 17.14
C PHE A 134 0.39 3.11 15.97
N LEU A 135 1.05 1.99 15.65
CA LEU A 135 1.99 1.86 14.53
C LEU A 135 1.58 0.70 13.64
N PRO A 136 1.58 0.90 12.31
CA PRO A 136 1.37 -0.21 11.38
C PRO A 136 2.46 -1.28 11.50
N SER A 137 2.07 -2.54 11.51
CA SER A 137 2.95 -3.71 11.57
C SER A 137 3.09 -4.34 10.18
N LEU A 138 4.32 -4.69 9.76
CA LEU A 138 4.54 -5.37 8.49
C LEU A 138 3.98 -6.80 8.55
N MET A 139 3.05 -7.11 7.63
CA MET A 139 2.39 -8.41 7.53
C MET A 139 2.95 -9.27 6.40
N GLY A 140 3.38 -8.65 5.29
CA GLY A 140 3.86 -9.40 4.14
C GLY A 140 4.23 -8.51 2.97
N PHE A 141 4.37 -9.15 1.81
CA PHE A 141 4.62 -8.48 0.54
C PHE A 141 3.57 -8.92 -0.49
N VAL A 142 3.17 -8.03 -1.38
CA VAL A 142 2.28 -8.35 -2.50
C VAL A 142 2.93 -7.96 -3.81
N ASN A 143 2.94 -8.90 -4.76
CA ASN A 143 3.43 -8.72 -6.12
C ASN A 143 2.40 -9.24 -7.12
N ASP A 144 2.16 -8.49 -8.20
CA ASP A 144 1.22 -8.84 -9.26
C ASP A 144 1.81 -8.44 -10.62
N ASP A 145 2.48 -9.35 -11.27
CA ASP A 145 3.08 -9.11 -12.59
C ASP A 145 2.10 -9.33 -13.76
N SER A 146 0.84 -9.64 -13.46
CA SER A 146 -0.19 -9.91 -14.48
C SER A 146 -0.61 -8.69 -15.29
N ASN A 147 -0.26 -7.49 -14.82
CA ASN A 147 -0.61 -6.23 -15.48
C ASN A 147 0.55 -5.22 -15.44
N SER A 148 0.49 -4.21 -16.34
CA SER A 148 1.58 -3.25 -16.50
C SER A 148 1.85 -2.37 -15.26
N VAL A 149 0.87 -2.18 -14.39
CA VAL A 149 1.06 -1.43 -13.14
C VAL A 149 1.81 -2.30 -12.14
N GLY A 150 1.34 -3.53 -11.94
CA GLY A 150 1.97 -4.45 -11.00
C GLY A 150 3.40 -4.82 -11.37
N GLN A 151 3.71 -4.91 -12.69
CA GLN A 151 5.08 -5.19 -13.18
C GLN A 151 6.13 -4.21 -12.66
N VAL A 152 5.75 -3.00 -12.31
CA VAL A 152 6.66 -1.96 -11.79
C VAL A 152 6.40 -1.58 -10.33
N HIS A 153 5.56 -2.33 -9.61
CA HIS A 153 5.23 -2.06 -8.21
C HIS A 153 5.40 -3.30 -7.34
N LEU A 154 5.91 -3.13 -6.13
CA LEU A 154 5.99 -4.13 -5.06
C LEU A 154 5.36 -3.54 -3.80
N GLY A 155 4.31 -4.19 -3.29
CA GLY A 155 3.64 -3.75 -2.07
C GLY A 155 4.31 -4.31 -0.82
N MET A 156 4.61 -3.43 0.13
CA MET A 156 4.90 -3.79 1.52
C MET A 156 3.58 -3.67 2.30
N VAL A 157 2.98 -4.80 2.64
CA VAL A 157 1.66 -4.85 3.26
C VAL A 157 1.80 -4.69 4.77
N PHE A 158 1.20 -3.63 5.28
CA PHE A 158 1.14 -3.35 6.72
C PHE A 158 -0.30 -3.48 7.22
N GLU A 159 -0.45 -3.75 8.49
CA GLU A 159 -1.72 -3.69 9.21
C GLU A 159 -1.65 -2.63 10.30
N LEU A 160 -2.63 -1.75 10.32
CA LEU A 160 -2.91 -0.84 11.42
C LEU A 160 -4.13 -1.36 12.16
N LEU A 161 -3.92 -1.96 13.33
CA LEU A 161 -4.98 -2.41 14.21
C LEU A 161 -5.47 -1.23 15.06
N VAL A 162 -6.77 -0.98 15.03
CA VAL A 162 -7.40 0.11 15.78
C VAL A 162 -8.38 -0.41 16.83
N ASP A 163 -8.50 0.32 17.92
CA ASP A 163 -9.54 0.10 18.92
C ASP A 163 -10.93 0.33 18.27
N PRO A 164 -11.95 -0.49 18.58
CA PRO A 164 -13.31 -0.32 18.08
C PRO A 164 -13.90 1.07 18.34
N ASP A 165 -13.53 1.72 19.43
CA ASP A 165 -13.98 3.07 19.76
C ASP A 165 -13.50 4.13 18.75
N ARG A 166 -12.46 3.82 17.96
CA ARG A 166 -11.96 4.69 16.89
C ARG A 166 -12.70 4.52 15.56
N ILE A 167 -13.43 3.42 15.37
CA ILE A 167 -14.16 3.14 14.11
C ILE A 167 -15.01 4.34 13.64
N PRO A 168 -15.78 5.02 14.51
CA PRO A 168 -16.61 6.15 14.08
C PRO A 168 -15.82 7.39 13.59
N THR A 169 -14.52 7.46 13.87
CA THR A 169 -13.66 8.60 13.47
C THR A 169 -12.90 8.35 12.18
N ILE A 170 -12.92 7.10 11.68
CA ILE A 170 -12.16 6.67 10.51
C ILE A 170 -13.06 6.64 9.29
N ASP A 171 -12.75 7.50 8.34
CA ASP A 171 -13.40 7.58 7.02
C ASP A 171 -12.41 8.12 5.98
N VAL A 172 -12.78 8.08 4.72
CA VAL A 172 -11.98 8.68 3.65
C VAL A 172 -12.07 10.21 3.70
N LYS A 173 -10.96 10.91 3.42
CA LYS A 173 -10.97 12.39 3.37
C LYS A 173 -11.59 12.94 2.09
N GLU A 174 -11.36 12.28 0.94
CA GLU A 174 -11.88 12.68 -0.37
C GLU A 174 -13.27 12.06 -0.65
N THR A 175 -14.28 12.43 0.12
CA THR A 175 -15.66 11.86 0.03
C THR A 175 -16.35 12.06 -1.32
N GLU A 176 -15.92 13.00 -2.14
CA GLU A 176 -16.42 13.16 -3.52
C GLU A 176 -15.92 12.03 -4.43
N ASN A 177 -14.75 11.47 -4.14
CA ASN A 177 -14.04 10.52 -4.97
C ASN A 177 -14.06 9.09 -4.41
N MET A 178 -14.27 8.92 -3.11
CA MET A 178 -14.23 7.64 -2.42
C MET A 178 -15.31 7.55 -1.34
N ILE A 179 -15.70 6.32 -1.03
CA ILE A 179 -16.60 5.98 0.08
C ILE A 179 -15.87 4.96 0.94
N GLY A 180 -15.73 5.27 2.24
CA GLY A 180 -15.22 4.35 3.24
C GLY A 180 -16.34 3.58 3.93
N SER A 181 -16.10 2.32 4.25
CA SER A 181 -17.05 1.49 5.01
C SER A 181 -16.32 0.39 5.77
N TRP A 182 -16.81 0.07 6.95
CA TRP A 182 -16.33 -1.05 7.75
C TRP A 182 -17.14 -2.30 7.46
N PHE A 183 -16.45 -3.42 7.29
CA PHE A 183 -17.03 -4.74 7.03
C PHE A 183 -16.40 -5.76 7.98
N SER A 184 -17.13 -6.78 8.40
CA SER A 184 -16.51 -7.99 8.91
C SER A 184 -15.64 -8.62 7.80
N PHE A 185 -14.61 -9.38 8.14
CA PHE A 185 -13.80 -10.07 7.12
C PHE A 185 -14.65 -10.95 6.21
N LYS A 186 -15.71 -11.56 6.73
CA LYS A 186 -16.63 -12.37 5.92
C LYS A 186 -17.38 -11.53 4.88
N GLU A 187 -17.89 -10.36 5.27
CA GLU A 187 -18.60 -9.47 4.35
C GLU A 187 -17.63 -8.86 3.32
N ALA A 188 -16.40 -8.57 3.73
CA ALA A 188 -15.38 -8.07 2.82
C ALA A 188 -15.08 -9.06 1.68
N LEU A 189 -15.12 -10.37 1.91
CA LEU A 189 -14.95 -11.39 0.85
C LEU A 189 -16.09 -11.37 -0.18
N GLU A 190 -17.25 -10.81 0.15
CA GLU A 190 -18.41 -10.70 -0.73
C GLU A 190 -18.44 -9.39 -1.54
N VAL A 191 -17.52 -8.45 -1.24
CA VAL A 191 -17.41 -7.19 -1.99
C VAL A 191 -16.82 -7.43 -3.37
N GLU A 192 -17.50 -6.91 -4.38
CA GLU A 192 -17.10 -7.07 -5.78
C GLU A 192 -16.10 -5.99 -6.25
N ASN A 193 -15.36 -6.29 -7.31
CA ASN A 193 -14.49 -5.36 -8.04
C ASN A 193 -13.32 -4.82 -7.21
N TYR A 194 -12.66 -5.65 -6.44
CA TYR A 194 -11.41 -5.26 -5.81
C TYR A 194 -10.30 -4.91 -6.82
N GLU A 195 -9.41 -4.02 -6.43
CA GLU A 195 -8.08 -3.87 -7.05
C GLU A 195 -7.29 -5.16 -6.83
N SER A 196 -6.35 -5.47 -7.74
CA SER A 196 -5.66 -6.77 -7.73
C SER A 196 -4.95 -7.08 -6.40
N TRP A 197 -4.25 -6.12 -5.82
CA TRP A 197 -3.58 -6.33 -4.54
C TRP A 197 -4.55 -6.66 -3.40
N SER A 198 -5.68 -5.95 -3.33
CA SER A 198 -6.73 -6.26 -2.36
C SER A 198 -7.27 -7.67 -2.54
N ALA A 199 -7.52 -8.07 -3.80
CA ALA A 199 -8.02 -9.41 -4.12
C ALA A 199 -7.00 -10.50 -3.76
N LEU A 200 -5.71 -10.29 -4.05
CA LEU A 200 -4.63 -11.21 -3.68
C LEU A 200 -4.48 -11.35 -2.16
N ILE A 201 -4.52 -10.25 -1.42
CA ILE A 201 -4.40 -10.26 0.03
C ILE A 201 -5.59 -10.97 0.68
N LEU A 202 -6.79 -10.80 0.14
CA LEU A 202 -8.01 -11.49 0.60
C LEU A 202 -8.11 -12.94 0.11
N GLY A 203 -7.21 -13.41 -0.76
CA GLY A 203 -7.24 -14.76 -1.32
C GLY A 203 -8.41 -15.01 -2.27
N LEU A 204 -8.83 -13.99 -3.04
CA LEU A 204 -9.94 -14.06 -3.99
C LEU A 204 -9.48 -14.44 -5.40
N ILE A 205 -8.19 -14.31 -5.71
CA ILE A 205 -7.54 -14.69 -6.98
C ILE A 205 -6.17 -15.29 -6.72
#